data_4f7046d401aa885eb23433ef9a53db6d
#
_entry.id   4f7046d401aa885eb23433ef9a53db6d
#
_cell.length_a   1.000
_cell.length_b   1.000
_cell.length_c   1.000
_cell.angle_alpha   90.00
_cell.angle_beta   90.00
_cell.angle_gamma   90.00
#
_symmetry.space_group_name_H-M   'P 1'
#
loop_
_entity.id
_entity.type
_entity.pdbx_description
1 polymer ?
#
loop_
_entity_poly.entity_id
_entity_poly.type
_entity_poly.pdbx_seq_one_letter_code
_entity_poly.pdbx_strand_id
1 'polypeptide(L)'
;MARGLHLGLDGRKMSKSYGNAINISMTAEETAKRIKKSQTDSERMITFDPENRPGVSGLLSTAAICTGRSEIEIAEEIGMGGSGQLKKYVTEAVNSYFEPIRERRHRFENDLDYVKDVLAEGNRRANEIAEATLAEVADAMGMVY
;
A
#
# COMPACT_ATOMS: atom_id res chain seq x y z
N MET A 1 7.64 -2.29 -17.92
CA MET A 1 7.31 -3.41 -17.02
C MET A 1 5.85 -3.30 -16.62
N ALA A 2 5.03 -4.27 -16.98
CA ALA A 2 3.65 -4.34 -16.48
C ALA A 2 3.73 -4.50 -14.96
N ARG A 3 3.18 -3.55 -14.21
CA ARG A 3 3.05 -3.67 -12.76
C ARG A 3 2.05 -4.79 -12.51
N GLY A 4 2.57 -5.98 -12.15
CA GLY A 4 1.75 -7.13 -11.82
C GLY A 4 0.77 -6.81 -10.69
N LEU A 5 -0.33 -7.56 -10.66
CA LEU A 5 -1.33 -7.47 -9.62
C LEU A 5 -0.68 -7.80 -8.26
N HIS A 6 -0.67 -6.85 -7.31
CA HIS A 6 -0.14 -7.15 -5.97
C HIS A 6 -1.14 -8.02 -5.21
N LEU A 7 -0.66 -9.16 -4.72
CA LEU A 7 -1.48 -10.10 -3.97
C LEU A 7 -1.67 -9.62 -2.53
N GLY A 8 -2.88 -9.80 -2.02
CA GLY A 8 -3.18 -9.62 -0.62
C GLY A 8 -2.61 -10.75 0.25
N LEU A 9 -2.74 -10.62 1.55
CA LEU A 9 -2.18 -11.56 2.53
C LEU A 9 -2.79 -12.98 2.49
N ASP A 10 -3.86 -13.15 1.73
CA ASP A 10 -4.57 -14.41 1.48
C ASP A 10 -4.33 -14.99 0.08
N GLY A 11 -3.36 -14.46 -0.66
CA GLY A 11 -3.00 -14.88 -2.00
C GLY A 11 -3.95 -14.41 -3.12
N ARG A 12 -5.06 -13.72 -2.78
CA ARG A 12 -5.98 -13.12 -3.75
C ARG A 12 -5.59 -11.67 -4.04
N LYS A 13 -6.22 -11.05 -5.05
CA LYS A 13 -6.07 -9.62 -5.30
C LYS A 13 -6.28 -8.80 -4.02
N MET A 14 -5.34 -7.91 -3.70
CA MET A 14 -5.47 -7.03 -2.55
C MET A 14 -6.71 -6.13 -2.66
N SER A 15 -7.56 -6.14 -1.65
CA SER A 15 -8.78 -5.33 -1.60
C SER A 15 -9.18 -5.00 -0.16
N LYS A 16 -9.69 -3.79 0.06
CA LYS A 16 -10.25 -3.39 1.36
C LYS A 16 -11.44 -4.27 1.75
N SER A 17 -12.32 -4.61 0.79
CA SER A 17 -13.52 -5.42 1.03
C SER A 17 -13.19 -6.87 1.44
N TYR A 18 -12.06 -7.40 1.04
CA TYR A 18 -11.61 -8.74 1.43
C TYR A 18 -10.86 -8.76 2.76
N GLY A 19 -10.56 -7.60 3.32
CA GLY A 19 -9.79 -7.49 4.55
C GLY A 19 -8.37 -8.04 4.47
N ASN A 20 -7.83 -8.23 3.27
CA ASN A 20 -6.51 -8.82 3.00
C ASN A 20 -5.41 -7.78 2.72
N ALA A 21 -5.73 -6.50 2.88
CA ALA A 21 -4.80 -5.39 2.64
C ALA A 21 -4.11 -4.93 3.94
N ILE A 22 -2.90 -4.39 3.80
CA ILE A 22 -2.24 -3.60 4.84
C ILE A 22 -2.61 -2.14 4.57
N ASN A 23 -3.35 -1.53 5.49
CA ASN A 23 -3.72 -0.12 5.38
C ASN A 23 -2.64 0.78 6.01
N ILE A 24 -2.37 1.91 5.38
CA ILE A 24 -1.41 2.92 5.89
C ILE A 24 -1.82 3.45 7.27
N SER A 25 -3.13 3.43 7.58
CA SER A 25 -3.67 3.86 8.87
C SER A 25 -3.44 2.87 10.01
N MET A 26 -2.97 1.65 9.71
CA MET A 26 -2.68 0.65 10.75
C MET A 26 -1.45 1.04 11.55
N THR A 27 -1.50 0.73 12.85
CA THR A 27 -0.32 0.81 13.72
C THR A 27 0.74 -0.24 13.32
N ALA A 28 1.96 -0.07 13.82
CA ALA A 28 3.02 -1.06 13.61
C ALA A 28 2.64 -2.45 14.13
N GLU A 29 1.94 -2.50 15.27
CA GLU A 29 1.46 -3.75 15.87
C GLU A 29 0.34 -4.42 15.05
N GLU A 30 -0.61 -3.64 14.55
CA GLU A 30 -1.69 -4.13 13.69
C GLU A 30 -1.14 -4.68 12.38
N THR A 31 -0.14 -3.99 11.80
CA THR A 31 0.59 -4.43 10.62
C THR A 31 1.30 -5.76 10.88
N ALA A 32 2.01 -5.88 11.99
CA ALA A 32 2.69 -7.12 12.39
C ALA A 32 1.70 -8.29 12.57
N LYS A 33 0.58 -8.06 13.25
CA LYS A 33 -0.49 -9.06 13.43
C LYS A 33 -1.08 -9.51 12.09
N ARG A 34 -1.23 -8.59 11.14
CA ARG A 34 -1.70 -8.90 9.78
C ARG A 34 -0.71 -9.78 9.03
N ILE A 35 0.55 -9.36 8.95
CA ILE A 35 1.60 -10.11 8.25
C ILE A 35 1.77 -11.51 8.87
N LYS A 36 1.70 -11.62 10.20
CA LYS A 36 1.78 -12.93 10.88
C LYS A 36 0.69 -13.91 10.41
N LYS A 37 -0.50 -13.42 10.08
CA LYS A 37 -1.64 -14.21 9.60
C LYS A 37 -1.61 -14.50 8.09
N SER A 38 -0.65 -13.95 7.34
CA SER A 38 -0.56 -14.18 5.90
C SER A 38 -0.36 -15.66 5.58
N GLN A 39 -0.90 -16.09 4.45
CA GLN A 39 -0.82 -17.47 4.00
C GLN A 39 0.59 -17.77 3.47
N THR A 40 1.18 -18.87 3.90
CA THR A 40 2.47 -19.39 3.46
C THR A 40 2.40 -20.91 3.41
N ASP A 41 3.25 -21.53 2.61
CA ASP A 41 3.41 -22.98 2.58
C ASP A 41 4.26 -23.50 3.75
N SER A 42 4.49 -24.83 3.79
CA SER A 42 5.23 -25.52 4.84
C SER A 42 6.73 -25.68 4.57
N GLU A 43 7.21 -25.23 3.41
CA GLU A 43 8.62 -25.37 3.05
C GLU A 43 9.48 -24.38 3.84
N ARG A 44 10.61 -24.90 4.36
CA ARG A 44 11.53 -24.09 5.16
C ARG A 44 12.46 -23.22 4.32
N MET A 45 12.87 -23.73 3.15
CA MET A 45 13.69 -22.95 2.22
C MET A 45 12.84 -21.85 1.60
N ILE A 46 13.25 -20.60 1.75
CA ILE A 46 12.55 -19.47 1.15
C ILE A 46 13.08 -19.25 -0.26
N THR A 47 12.17 -19.32 -1.24
CA THR A 47 12.47 -19.11 -2.66
C THR A 47 11.39 -18.22 -3.27
N PHE A 48 11.77 -17.43 -4.28
CA PHE A 48 10.83 -16.63 -5.04
C PHE A 48 10.30 -17.44 -6.23
N ASP A 49 9.07 -17.92 -6.12
CA ASP A 49 8.36 -18.71 -7.12
C ASP A 49 6.88 -18.29 -7.12
N PRO A 50 6.49 -17.29 -7.92
CA PRO A 50 5.12 -16.79 -7.94
C PRO A 50 4.08 -17.80 -8.40
N GLU A 51 4.46 -18.81 -9.19
CA GLU A 51 3.54 -19.80 -9.73
C GLU A 51 3.19 -20.88 -8.69
N ASN A 52 4.21 -21.43 -8.02
CA ASN A 52 4.02 -22.54 -7.09
C ASN A 52 3.89 -22.06 -5.63
N ARG A 53 4.46 -20.90 -5.30
CA ARG A 53 4.54 -20.36 -3.94
C ARG A 53 4.03 -18.91 -3.86
N PRO A 54 2.79 -18.63 -4.30
CA PRO A 54 2.28 -17.26 -4.42
C PRO A 54 2.26 -16.49 -3.09
N GLY A 55 1.99 -17.16 -1.97
CA GLY A 55 1.97 -16.53 -0.65
C GLY A 55 3.35 -16.07 -0.17
N VAL A 56 4.37 -16.91 -0.32
CA VAL A 56 5.77 -16.59 0.01
C VAL A 56 6.29 -15.51 -0.92
N SER A 57 6.05 -15.67 -2.23
CA SER A 57 6.49 -14.71 -3.25
C SER A 57 5.83 -13.34 -3.07
N GLY A 58 4.54 -13.29 -2.70
CA GLY A 58 3.85 -12.04 -2.38
C GLY A 58 4.46 -11.30 -1.19
N LEU A 59 4.87 -12.02 -0.16
CA LEU A 59 5.59 -11.46 0.98
C LEU A 59 6.97 -10.93 0.59
N LEU A 60 7.73 -11.69 -0.23
CA LEU A 60 9.03 -11.26 -0.75
C LEU A 60 8.89 -9.99 -1.59
N SER A 61 7.90 -9.93 -2.51
CA SER A 61 7.64 -8.73 -3.31
C SER A 61 7.25 -7.52 -2.45
N THR A 62 6.50 -7.74 -1.37
CA THR A 62 6.19 -6.67 -0.40
C THR A 62 7.46 -6.14 0.25
N ALA A 63 8.34 -7.02 0.71
CA ALA A 63 9.62 -6.64 1.30
C ALA A 63 10.52 -5.92 0.29
N ALA A 64 10.59 -6.43 -0.96
CA ALA A 64 11.38 -5.85 -2.05
C ALA A 64 10.96 -4.39 -2.34
N ILE A 65 9.66 -4.11 -2.41
CA ILE A 65 9.12 -2.76 -2.58
C ILE A 65 9.53 -1.84 -1.42
N CYS A 66 9.46 -2.33 -0.19
CA CYS A 66 9.76 -1.52 1.00
C CYS A 66 11.26 -1.27 1.20
N THR A 67 12.12 -2.20 0.79
CA THR A 67 13.57 -2.12 1.01
C THR A 67 14.36 -1.65 -0.21
N GLY A 68 13.76 -1.70 -1.40
CA GLY A 68 14.44 -1.44 -2.68
C GLY A 68 15.39 -2.56 -3.11
N ARG A 69 15.36 -3.72 -2.44
CA ARG A 69 16.16 -4.92 -2.77
C ARG A 69 15.37 -5.87 -3.66
N SER A 70 16.05 -6.81 -4.33
CA SER A 70 15.38 -7.83 -5.12
C SER A 70 14.78 -8.95 -4.24
N GLU A 71 13.69 -9.57 -4.72
CA GLU A 71 13.04 -10.70 -4.06
C GLU A 71 14.01 -11.89 -3.86
N ILE A 72 14.90 -12.09 -4.83
CA ILE A 72 15.88 -13.19 -4.81
C ILE A 72 16.92 -12.96 -3.71
N GLU A 73 17.49 -11.77 -3.62
CA GLU A 73 18.46 -11.42 -2.56
C GLU A 73 17.86 -11.57 -1.16
N ILE A 74 16.59 -11.16 -0.98
CA ILE A 74 15.90 -11.31 0.30
C ILE A 74 15.65 -12.80 0.60
N ALA A 75 15.25 -13.57 -0.41
CA ALA A 75 15.01 -15.00 -0.26
C ALA A 75 16.30 -15.75 0.12
N GLU A 76 17.43 -15.44 -0.52
CA GLU A 76 18.75 -16.02 -0.21
C GLU A 76 19.21 -15.68 1.20
N GLU A 77 19.02 -14.44 1.64
CA GLU A 77 19.36 -14.00 3.00
C GLU A 77 18.58 -14.77 4.07
N ILE A 78 17.29 -15.02 3.83
CA ILE A 78 16.44 -15.77 4.76
C ILE A 78 16.75 -17.27 4.71
N GLY A 79 16.98 -17.81 3.52
CA GLY A 79 17.38 -19.18 3.27
C GLY A 79 16.47 -20.21 3.95
N MET A 80 17.02 -21.01 4.86
CA MET A 80 16.33 -22.07 5.62
C MET A 80 15.56 -21.53 6.85
N GLY A 81 15.44 -20.23 7.02
CA GLY A 81 14.75 -19.59 8.16
C GLY A 81 13.25 -19.84 8.21
N GLY A 82 12.65 -20.24 7.10
CA GLY A 82 11.23 -20.55 6.99
C GLY A 82 10.31 -19.34 7.03
N SER A 83 9.02 -19.62 6.94
CA SER A 83 7.98 -18.59 6.88
C SER A 83 7.92 -17.68 8.12
N GLY A 84 8.36 -18.15 9.27
CA GLY A 84 8.42 -17.33 10.49
C GLY A 84 9.44 -16.19 10.36
N GLN A 85 10.65 -16.51 9.88
CA GLN A 85 11.70 -15.52 9.66
C GLN A 85 11.34 -14.58 8.50
N LEU A 86 10.76 -15.09 7.43
CA LEU A 86 10.24 -14.28 6.33
C LEU A 86 9.23 -13.24 6.85
N LYS A 87 8.21 -13.67 7.62
CA LYS A 87 7.18 -12.76 8.17
C LYS A 87 7.76 -11.72 9.11
N LYS A 88 8.78 -12.08 9.88
CA LYS A 88 9.50 -11.11 10.73
C LYS A 88 10.21 -10.07 9.87
N TYR A 89 10.98 -10.49 8.88
CA TYR A 89 11.67 -9.59 7.95
C TYR A 89 10.70 -8.63 7.24
N VAL A 90 9.60 -9.17 6.68
CA VAL A 90 8.57 -8.36 6.01
C VAL A 90 7.93 -7.35 6.96
N THR A 91 7.68 -7.76 8.22
CA THR A 91 7.12 -6.84 9.23
C THR A 91 8.05 -5.68 9.52
N GLU A 92 9.33 -5.93 9.68
CA GLU A 92 10.35 -4.91 9.92
C GLU A 92 10.46 -3.96 8.70
N ALA A 93 10.55 -4.52 7.49
CA ALA A 93 10.63 -3.75 6.25
C ALA A 93 9.41 -2.83 6.05
N VAL A 94 8.19 -3.37 6.20
CA VAL A 94 6.96 -2.59 6.04
C VAL A 94 6.82 -1.52 7.12
N ASN A 95 7.12 -1.85 8.37
CA ASN A 95 7.01 -0.87 9.46
C ASN A 95 8.01 0.27 9.31
N SER A 96 9.26 -0.02 8.97
CA SER A 96 10.27 1.01 8.70
C SER A 96 9.89 1.90 7.52
N TYR A 97 9.33 1.31 6.46
CA TYR A 97 8.88 2.07 5.29
C TYR A 97 7.70 3.00 5.61
N PHE A 98 6.77 2.54 6.45
CA PHE A 98 5.58 3.33 6.81
C PHE A 98 5.79 4.30 7.99
N GLU A 99 6.85 4.17 8.76
CA GLU A 99 7.11 5.03 9.92
C GLU A 99 7.05 6.52 9.58
N PRO A 100 7.80 7.06 8.58
CA PRO A 100 7.73 8.48 8.26
C PRO A 100 6.37 8.90 7.68
N ILE A 101 5.60 7.97 7.13
CA ILE A 101 4.24 8.24 6.64
C ILE A 101 3.27 8.36 7.82
N ARG A 102 3.39 7.46 8.82
CA ARG A 102 2.59 7.49 10.05
C ARG A 102 2.85 8.76 10.86
N GLU A 103 4.11 9.17 10.97
CA GLU A 103 4.49 10.43 11.65
C GLU A 103 3.84 11.65 10.98
N ARG A 104 3.92 11.73 9.64
CA ARG A 104 3.24 12.82 8.90
C ARG A 104 1.74 12.79 9.09
N ARG A 105 1.13 11.61 9.08
CA ARG A 105 -0.30 11.44 9.33
C ARG A 105 -0.68 11.95 10.72
N HIS A 106 0.03 11.56 11.77
CA HIS A 106 -0.21 12.04 13.15
C HIS A 106 -0.10 13.55 13.25
N ARG A 107 0.85 14.18 12.54
CA ARG A 107 0.95 15.64 12.52
C ARG A 107 -0.32 16.27 11.94
N PHE A 108 -0.86 15.74 10.84
CA PHE A 108 -2.09 16.27 10.25
C PHE A 108 -3.35 15.93 11.07
N GLU A 109 -3.39 14.80 11.75
CA GLU A 109 -4.48 14.45 12.67
C GLU A 109 -4.57 15.42 13.85
N ASN A 110 -3.44 15.99 14.25
CA ASN A 110 -3.37 16.99 15.33
C ASN A 110 -3.56 18.44 14.84
N ASP A 111 -3.63 18.68 13.54
CA ASP A 111 -3.82 19.99 12.91
C ASP A 111 -4.96 19.93 11.88
N LEU A 112 -6.16 19.69 12.39
CA LEU A 112 -7.36 19.57 11.55
C LEU A 112 -7.76 20.90 10.87
N ASP A 113 -7.37 22.02 11.43
CA ASP A 113 -7.68 23.33 10.84
C ASP A 113 -6.83 23.53 9.58
N TYR A 114 -5.54 23.21 9.63
CA TYR A 114 -4.72 23.18 8.42
C TYR A 114 -5.30 22.25 7.33
N VAL A 115 -5.77 21.05 7.72
CA VAL A 115 -6.38 20.11 6.75
C VAL A 115 -7.64 20.69 6.11
N LYS A 116 -8.50 21.36 6.89
CA LYS A 116 -9.70 22.03 6.39
C LYS A 116 -9.36 23.18 5.43
N ASP A 117 -8.36 23.98 5.76
CA ASP A 117 -7.91 25.10 4.92
C ASP A 117 -7.38 24.58 3.57
N VAL A 118 -6.57 23.52 3.56
CA VAL A 118 -6.10 22.88 2.33
C VAL A 118 -7.25 22.34 1.48
N LEU A 119 -8.26 21.72 2.11
CA LEU A 119 -9.46 21.23 1.41
C LEU A 119 -10.31 22.37 0.85
N ALA A 120 -10.51 23.45 1.63
CA ALA A 120 -11.26 24.61 1.19
C ALA A 120 -10.60 25.30 -0.02
N GLU A 121 -9.29 25.49 0.04
CA GLU A 121 -8.53 26.05 -1.09
C GLU A 121 -8.56 25.13 -2.32
N GLY A 122 -8.42 23.81 -2.13
CA GLY A 122 -8.55 22.82 -3.21
C GLY A 122 -9.93 22.87 -3.87
N ASN A 123 -11.00 22.95 -3.08
CA ASN A 123 -12.37 23.08 -3.57
C ASN A 123 -12.58 24.39 -4.35
N ARG A 124 -12.07 25.50 -3.84
CA ARG A 124 -12.16 26.81 -4.54
C ARG A 124 -11.53 26.73 -5.93
N ARG A 125 -10.29 26.21 -6.01
CA ARG A 125 -9.57 26.05 -7.29
C ARG A 125 -10.26 25.09 -8.26
N ALA A 126 -10.80 23.98 -7.76
CA ALA A 126 -11.53 23.01 -8.58
C ALA A 126 -12.83 23.62 -9.12
N ASN A 127 -13.57 24.37 -8.32
CA ASN A 127 -14.78 25.06 -8.73
C ASN A 127 -14.50 26.12 -9.79
N GLU A 128 -13.47 26.95 -9.62
CA GLU A 128 -13.08 27.93 -10.63
C GLU A 128 -12.82 27.30 -12.02
N ILE A 129 -12.11 26.17 -12.05
CA ILE A 129 -11.84 25.43 -13.31
C ILE A 129 -13.14 24.85 -13.87
N ALA A 130 -13.96 24.23 -13.01
CA ALA A 130 -15.21 23.60 -13.45
C ALA A 130 -16.23 24.62 -13.97
N GLU A 131 -16.40 25.75 -13.28
CA GLU A 131 -17.31 26.80 -13.69
C GLU A 131 -16.86 27.46 -15.01
N ALA A 132 -15.57 27.71 -15.18
CA ALA A 132 -15.04 28.24 -16.44
C ALA A 132 -15.33 27.25 -17.61
N THR A 133 -15.07 25.96 -17.42
CA THR A 133 -15.36 24.94 -18.43
C THR A 133 -16.85 24.83 -18.71
N LEU A 134 -17.70 24.89 -17.67
CA LEU A 134 -19.15 24.84 -17.82
C LEU A 134 -19.68 26.06 -18.62
N ALA A 135 -19.14 27.24 -18.35
CA ALA A 135 -19.50 28.44 -19.11
C ALA A 135 -19.15 28.33 -20.59
N GLU A 136 -17.93 27.83 -20.93
CA GLU A 136 -17.52 27.57 -22.31
C GLU A 136 -18.44 26.58 -23.01
N VAL A 137 -18.81 25.48 -22.34
CA VAL A 137 -19.71 24.46 -22.88
C VAL A 137 -21.11 25.01 -23.08
N ALA A 138 -21.64 25.76 -22.11
CA ALA A 138 -22.95 26.37 -22.20
C ALA A 138 -23.05 27.37 -23.38
N ASP A 139 -22.02 28.19 -23.55
CA ASP A 139 -21.92 29.13 -24.67
C ASP A 139 -21.88 28.40 -26.02
N ALA A 140 -21.04 27.39 -26.15
CA ALA A 140 -20.91 26.57 -27.36
C ALA A 140 -22.22 25.83 -27.72
N MET A 141 -23.02 25.48 -26.72
CA MET A 141 -24.32 24.82 -26.91
C MET A 141 -25.50 25.82 -27.07
N GLY A 142 -25.25 27.12 -27.00
CA GLY A 142 -26.31 28.15 -27.02
C GLY A 142 -27.22 28.09 -25.80
N MET A 143 -26.75 27.56 -24.68
CA MET A 143 -27.51 27.46 -23.40
C MET A 143 -27.19 28.64 -22.48
N VAL A 144 -27.30 29.84 -23.00
CA VAL A 144 -27.12 31.06 -22.19
C VAL A 144 -28.49 31.45 -21.63
N TYR A 145 -28.63 31.43 -20.31
CA TYR A 145 -29.81 31.81 -19.57
C TYR A 145 -29.60 33.18 -18.94
#